data_e8320fe78b31ddc19b23f5b4dd6592d5
#
_entry.id   e8320fe78b31ddc19b23f5b4dd6592d5
#
_cell.length_a   1.000
_cell.length_b   1.000
_cell.length_c   1.000
_cell.angle_alpha   90.00
_cell.angle_beta   90.00
_cell.angle_gamma   90.00
#
_symmetry.space_group_name_H-M   'P 1'
#
loop_
_entity.id
_entity.type
_entity.pdbx_description
1 polymer ?
#
loop_
_entity_poly.entity_id
_entity_poly.type
_entity_poly.pdbx_seq_one_letter_code
_entity_poly.pdbx_strand_id
1 'polypeptide(L)'
;MRQKSVRIAVFEQAAEIYYMDILETIKEQVTANPILLYMKGSPEQPQCGFSSQVSQALMACGEKFAYIDILSNPEIRANLPQYSDWPTFPQLFVAGELVGGCDIIMEMYNSGELLPIVKSATSE
;
A
#
# COMPACT_ATOMS: atom_id res chain seq x y z
N MET A 1 19.85 17.05 -34.96
CA MET A 1 18.42 16.79 -34.64
C MET A 1 18.13 15.35 -34.32
N ARG A 2 18.62 14.42 -35.13
CA ARG A 2 18.38 12.97 -34.85
C ARG A 2 18.98 12.52 -33.53
N GLN A 3 20.21 12.98 -33.22
CA GLN A 3 20.85 12.59 -31.95
C GLN A 3 20.07 13.09 -30.74
N LYS A 4 19.53 14.30 -30.82
CA LYS A 4 18.73 14.86 -29.73
C LYS A 4 17.45 14.07 -29.53
N SER A 5 16.79 13.66 -30.61
CA SER A 5 15.59 12.82 -30.56
C SER A 5 15.87 11.44 -29.97
N VAL A 6 17.00 10.83 -30.33
CA VAL A 6 17.41 9.54 -29.80
C VAL A 6 17.69 9.62 -28.29
N ARG A 7 18.33 10.68 -27.82
CA ARG A 7 18.59 10.87 -26.39
C ARG A 7 17.29 10.99 -25.60
N ILE A 8 16.32 11.75 -26.13
CA ILE A 8 15.04 11.92 -25.47
C ILE A 8 14.31 10.56 -25.40
N ALA A 9 14.32 9.80 -26.50
CA ALA A 9 13.68 8.49 -26.53
C ALA A 9 14.28 7.51 -25.51
N VAL A 10 15.61 7.48 -25.40
CA VAL A 10 16.30 6.61 -24.43
C VAL A 10 15.95 7.03 -23.01
N PHE A 11 15.94 8.33 -22.73
CA PHE A 11 15.59 8.82 -21.40
C PHE A 11 14.14 8.47 -21.03
N GLU A 12 13.22 8.64 -21.97
CA GLU A 12 11.81 8.29 -21.76
C GLU A 12 11.65 6.79 -21.52
N GLN A 13 12.36 5.95 -22.27
CA GLN A 13 12.33 4.51 -22.06
C GLN A 13 12.86 4.12 -20.66
N ALA A 14 13.93 4.75 -20.22
CA ALA A 14 14.47 4.48 -18.89
C ALA A 14 13.47 4.84 -17.80
N ALA A 15 12.77 5.98 -17.94
CA ALA A 15 11.77 6.41 -16.99
C ALA A 15 10.56 5.46 -16.99
N GLU A 16 10.13 4.99 -18.18
CA GLU A 16 9.05 4.02 -18.29
C GLU A 16 9.40 2.69 -17.65
N ILE A 17 10.61 2.18 -17.92
CA ILE A 17 11.08 0.92 -17.33
C ILE A 17 11.11 1.03 -15.80
N TYR A 18 11.63 2.14 -15.28
CA TYR A 18 11.65 2.38 -13.84
C TYR A 18 10.24 2.36 -13.24
N TYR A 19 9.31 3.06 -13.88
CA TYR A 19 7.92 3.11 -13.43
C TYR A 19 7.27 1.74 -13.46
N MET A 20 7.50 0.96 -14.52
CA MET A 20 6.95 -0.40 -14.63
C MET A 20 7.52 -1.32 -13.57
N ASP A 21 8.82 -1.18 -13.23
CA ASP A 21 9.45 -1.95 -12.16
C ASP A 21 8.79 -1.65 -10.82
N ILE A 22 8.48 -0.39 -10.53
CA ILE A 22 7.81 -0.01 -9.29
C ILE A 22 6.40 -0.58 -9.24
N LEU A 23 5.65 -0.52 -10.33
CA LEU A 23 4.30 -1.09 -10.39
C LEU A 23 4.34 -2.60 -10.19
N GLU A 24 5.31 -3.27 -10.79
CA GLU A 24 5.46 -4.72 -10.61
C GLU A 24 5.81 -5.07 -9.16
N THR A 25 6.68 -4.28 -8.53
CA THR A 25 7.00 -4.45 -7.11
C THR A 25 5.76 -4.32 -6.25
N ILE A 26 4.94 -3.28 -6.48
CA ILE A 26 3.70 -3.09 -5.73
C ILE A 26 2.77 -4.28 -5.93
N LYS A 27 2.60 -4.72 -7.16
CA LYS A 27 1.75 -5.87 -7.47
C LYS A 27 2.21 -7.12 -6.73
N GLU A 28 3.50 -7.38 -6.70
CA GLU A 28 4.05 -8.50 -5.95
C GLU A 28 3.79 -8.38 -4.46
N GLN A 29 3.95 -7.18 -3.90
CA GLN A 29 3.70 -6.94 -2.49
C GLN A 29 2.25 -7.24 -2.11
N VAL A 30 1.30 -6.72 -2.88
CA VAL A 30 -0.13 -6.88 -2.54
C VAL A 30 -0.62 -8.29 -2.80
N THR A 31 -0.02 -9.03 -3.74
CA THR A 31 -0.43 -10.41 -4.01
C THR A 31 0.25 -11.43 -3.10
N ALA A 32 1.47 -11.13 -2.63
CA ALA A 32 2.21 -12.03 -1.76
C ALA A 32 1.73 -11.99 -0.31
N ASN A 33 1.01 -10.94 0.09
CA ASN A 33 0.60 -10.74 1.48
C ASN A 33 -0.92 -10.65 1.55
N PRO A 34 -1.58 -11.59 2.25
CA PRO A 34 -3.05 -11.59 2.36
C PRO A 34 -3.62 -10.32 2.99
N ILE A 35 -2.88 -9.74 3.94
CA ILE A 35 -3.26 -8.46 4.57
C ILE A 35 -2.01 -7.60 4.56
N LEU A 36 -2.06 -6.48 3.85
CA LEU A 36 -0.91 -5.59 3.70
C LEU A 36 -1.32 -4.15 3.96
N LEU A 37 -0.63 -3.51 4.90
CA LEU A 37 -0.86 -2.12 5.26
C LEU A 37 0.32 -1.27 4.82
N TYR A 38 0.07 -0.30 3.94
CA TYR A 38 1.03 0.76 3.63
C TYR A 38 0.78 1.91 4.59
N MET A 39 1.77 2.23 5.42
CA MET A 39 1.60 3.21 6.48
C MET A 39 2.85 4.07 6.65
N LYS A 40 2.74 5.14 7.41
CA LYS A 40 3.87 5.97 7.80
C LYS A 40 4.41 5.44 9.13
N GLY A 41 5.63 4.91 9.08
CA GLY A 41 6.27 4.25 10.20
C GLY A 41 5.94 2.77 10.27
N SER A 42 5.87 2.23 11.47
CA SER A 42 5.56 0.82 11.74
C SER A 42 4.42 0.73 12.75
N PRO A 43 3.80 -0.45 12.89
CA PRO A 43 2.77 -0.64 13.92
C PRO A 43 3.26 -0.34 15.34
N GLU A 44 4.54 -0.60 15.61
CA GLU A 44 5.14 -0.33 16.91
C GLU A 44 5.54 1.14 17.10
N GLN A 45 5.86 1.83 15.98
CA GLN A 45 6.26 3.24 15.99
C GLN A 45 5.60 3.99 14.83
N PRO A 46 4.30 4.18 14.88
CA PRO A 46 3.62 4.91 13.80
C PRO A 46 4.02 6.38 13.81
N GLN A 47 4.19 6.96 12.61
CA GLN A 47 4.63 8.34 12.45
C GLN A 47 3.50 9.27 12.01
N CYS A 48 2.26 8.80 12.12
CA CYS A 48 1.07 9.55 11.70
C CYS A 48 -0.11 9.02 12.49
N GLY A 49 -0.98 9.92 12.95
CA GLY A 49 -2.15 9.52 13.74
C GLY A 49 -3.09 8.60 12.97
N PHE A 50 -3.27 8.84 11.67
CA PHE A 50 -4.11 7.97 10.84
C PHE A 50 -3.51 6.58 10.69
N SER A 51 -2.20 6.49 10.47
CA SER A 51 -1.51 5.20 10.42
C SER A 51 -1.59 4.45 11.75
N SER A 52 -1.49 5.20 12.86
CA SER A 52 -1.62 4.62 14.20
C SER A 52 -3.01 4.00 14.40
N GLN A 53 -4.06 4.73 14.04
CA GLN A 53 -5.43 4.23 14.21
C GLN A 53 -5.66 2.94 13.44
N VAL A 54 -5.25 2.91 12.17
CA VAL A 54 -5.49 1.74 11.31
C VAL A 54 -4.67 0.54 11.80
N SER A 55 -3.39 0.74 12.12
CA SER A 55 -2.56 -0.36 12.60
C SER A 55 -3.07 -0.93 13.91
N GLN A 56 -3.56 -0.08 14.82
CA GLN A 56 -4.14 -0.55 16.07
C GLN A 56 -5.44 -1.34 15.85
N ALA A 57 -6.28 -0.89 14.92
CA ALA A 57 -7.49 -1.62 14.58
C ALA A 57 -7.17 -3.01 14.02
N LEU A 58 -6.17 -3.11 13.15
CA LEU A 58 -5.72 -4.40 12.62
C LEU A 58 -5.15 -5.30 13.70
N MET A 59 -4.34 -4.74 14.60
CA MET A 59 -3.79 -5.51 15.73
C MET A 59 -4.92 -6.03 16.62
N ALA A 60 -5.95 -5.23 16.85
CA ALA A 60 -7.10 -5.63 17.64
C ALA A 60 -7.91 -6.77 16.99
N CYS A 61 -7.85 -6.91 15.68
CA CYS A 61 -8.48 -8.02 14.99
C CYS A 61 -7.79 -9.37 15.26
N GLY A 62 -6.54 -9.35 15.73
CA GLY A 62 -5.83 -10.56 16.14
C GLY A 62 -5.21 -11.38 15.03
N GLU A 63 -5.34 -10.96 13.79
CA GLU A 63 -4.76 -11.65 12.66
C GLU A 63 -3.41 -11.04 12.28
N LYS A 64 -2.49 -11.88 11.80
CA LYS A 64 -1.20 -11.40 11.33
C LYS A 64 -1.37 -10.57 10.06
N PHE A 65 -0.64 -9.47 9.99
CA PHE A 65 -0.62 -8.65 8.78
C PHE A 65 0.80 -8.16 8.51
N ALA A 66 1.08 -7.91 7.23
CA ALA A 66 2.33 -7.30 6.80
C ALA A 66 2.15 -5.79 6.71
N TYR A 67 3.24 -5.05 6.81
CA TYR A 67 3.22 -3.61 6.59
C TYR A 67 4.42 -3.17 5.78
N ILE A 68 4.28 -2.03 5.13
CA ILE A 68 5.38 -1.35 4.46
C ILE A 68 5.38 0.10 4.93
N ASP A 69 6.52 0.51 5.45
CA ASP A 69 6.74 1.89 5.86
C ASP A 69 7.05 2.74 4.63
N ILE A 70 6.12 3.59 4.22
CA ILE A 70 6.31 4.41 3.02
C ILE A 70 7.33 5.53 3.23
N LEU A 71 7.67 5.85 4.48
CA LEU A 71 8.72 6.84 4.75
C LEU A 71 10.10 6.26 4.44
N SER A 72 10.26 4.94 4.57
CA SER A 72 11.50 4.23 4.23
C SER A 72 11.51 3.74 2.77
N ASN A 73 10.41 3.89 2.07
CA ASN A 73 10.26 3.43 0.68
C ASN A 73 9.67 4.54 -0.18
N PRO A 74 10.46 5.61 -0.45
CA PRO A 74 9.92 6.79 -1.13
C PRO A 74 9.42 6.52 -2.55
N GLU A 75 9.96 5.53 -3.24
CA GLU A 75 9.49 5.15 -4.57
C GLU A 75 8.09 4.51 -4.51
N ILE A 76 7.80 3.77 -3.46
CA ILE A 76 6.46 3.21 -3.23
C ILE A 76 5.50 4.35 -2.88
N ARG A 77 5.91 5.23 -1.98
CA ARG A 77 5.09 6.39 -1.60
C ARG A 77 4.69 7.23 -2.80
N ALA A 78 5.64 7.44 -3.73
CA ALA A 78 5.40 8.28 -4.91
C ALA A 78 4.48 7.62 -5.94
N ASN A 79 4.46 6.30 -6.03
CA ASN A 79 3.80 5.59 -7.12
C ASN A 79 2.56 4.79 -6.71
N LEU A 80 2.42 4.44 -5.43
CA LEU A 80 1.27 3.66 -4.97
C LEU A 80 -0.07 4.35 -5.24
N PRO A 81 -0.21 5.68 -5.06
CA PRO A 81 -1.49 6.34 -5.34
C PRO A 81 -2.01 6.12 -6.76
N GLN A 82 -1.12 6.04 -7.75
CA GLN A 82 -1.53 5.74 -9.13
C GLN A 82 -1.99 4.30 -9.29
N TYR A 83 -1.30 3.36 -8.64
CA TYR A 83 -1.66 1.95 -8.67
C TYR A 83 -3.04 1.70 -8.05
N SER A 84 -3.27 2.31 -6.90
CA SER A 84 -4.49 2.06 -6.11
C SER A 84 -5.64 3.00 -6.46
N ASP A 85 -5.37 4.06 -7.22
CA ASP A 85 -6.31 5.16 -7.43
C ASP A 85 -6.80 5.74 -6.09
N TRP A 86 -5.89 5.85 -5.13
CA TRP A 86 -6.16 6.35 -3.79
C TRP A 86 -5.04 7.31 -3.38
N PRO A 87 -5.34 8.59 -3.09
CA PRO A 87 -4.30 9.61 -2.98
C PRO A 87 -3.58 9.68 -1.64
N THR A 88 -4.11 9.08 -0.59
CA THR A 88 -3.59 9.28 0.77
C THR A 88 -3.15 7.98 1.43
N PHE A 89 -2.46 8.12 2.56
CA PHE A 89 -2.03 7.00 3.38
C PHE A 89 -2.63 7.16 4.79
N PRO A 90 -2.87 6.06 5.51
CA PRO A 90 -2.55 4.67 5.17
C PRO A 90 -3.47 4.08 4.11
N GLN A 91 -3.03 2.96 3.51
CA GLN A 91 -3.84 2.18 2.57
C GLN A 91 -3.79 0.71 2.97
N LEU A 92 -4.93 0.08 3.09
CA LEU A 92 -5.04 -1.33 3.43
C LEU A 92 -5.45 -2.14 2.21
N PHE A 93 -4.66 -3.18 1.92
CA PHE A 93 -4.98 -4.17 0.89
C PHE A 93 -5.26 -5.51 1.56
N VAL A 94 -6.34 -6.15 1.16
CA VAL A 94 -6.71 -7.49 1.62
C VAL A 94 -6.97 -8.35 0.40
N ALA A 95 -6.32 -9.51 0.34
CA ALA A 95 -6.40 -10.43 -0.79
C ALA A 95 -6.08 -9.75 -2.13
N GLY A 96 -5.11 -8.81 -2.12
CA GLY A 96 -4.68 -8.10 -3.31
C GLY A 96 -5.53 -6.91 -3.72
N GLU A 97 -6.60 -6.62 -2.99
CA GLU A 97 -7.53 -5.54 -3.34
C GLU A 97 -7.51 -4.44 -2.29
N LEU A 98 -7.60 -3.20 -2.74
CA LEU A 98 -7.67 -2.06 -1.84
C LEU A 98 -8.98 -2.06 -1.08
N VAL A 99 -8.89 -2.07 0.25
CA VAL A 99 -10.05 -1.88 1.13
C VAL A 99 -10.33 -0.39 1.32
N GLY A 100 -9.31 0.39 1.60
CA GLY A 100 -9.44 1.84 1.75
C GLY A 100 -8.40 2.44 2.68
N GLY A 101 -8.64 3.68 3.06
CA GLY A 101 -7.80 4.43 3.97
C GLY A 101 -8.40 4.48 5.39
N CYS A 102 -7.93 5.46 6.19
CA CYS A 102 -8.24 5.51 7.61
C CYS A 102 -9.75 5.59 7.89
N ASP A 103 -10.47 6.49 7.22
CA ASP A 103 -11.89 6.68 7.53
C ASP A 103 -12.71 5.43 7.25
N ILE A 104 -12.44 4.79 6.12
CA ILE A 104 -13.15 3.56 5.73
C ILE A 104 -12.82 2.43 6.69
N ILE A 105 -11.54 2.24 7.00
CA ILE A 105 -11.11 1.15 7.88
C ILE A 105 -11.67 1.33 9.28
N MET A 106 -11.66 2.53 9.81
CA MET A 106 -12.17 2.79 11.16
C MET A 106 -13.68 2.61 11.21
N GLU A 107 -14.40 3.01 10.17
CA GLU A 107 -15.84 2.75 10.07
C GLU A 107 -16.13 1.25 10.06
N MET A 108 -15.38 0.49 9.26
CA MET A 108 -15.54 -0.97 9.21
C MET A 108 -15.17 -1.63 10.53
N TYR A 109 -14.12 -1.14 11.18
CA TYR A 109 -13.74 -1.67 12.49
C TYR A 109 -14.87 -1.46 13.52
N ASN A 110 -15.40 -0.24 13.57
CA ASN A 110 -16.43 0.11 14.53
C ASN A 110 -17.75 -0.61 14.26
N SER A 111 -18.06 -0.92 13.00
CA SER A 111 -19.28 -1.64 12.63
C SER A 111 -19.14 -3.16 12.74
N GLY A 112 -17.92 -3.67 12.98
CA GLY A 112 -17.66 -5.09 13.04
C GLY A 112 -17.43 -5.75 11.69
N GLU A 113 -17.34 -4.97 10.61
CA GLU A 113 -17.15 -5.50 9.26
C GLU A 113 -15.69 -5.85 8.94
N LEU A 114 -14.73 -5.21 9.64
CA LEU A 114 -13.33 -5.43 9.35
C LEU A 114 -12.86 -6.83 9.74
N LEU A 115 -13.27 -7.31 10.91
CA LEU A 115 -12.80 -8.59 11.44
C LEU A 115 -13.11 -9.77 10.51
N PRO A 116 -14.32 -9.93 9.98
CA PRO A 116 -14.59 -11.05 9.05
C PRO A 116 -13.72 -10.99 7.79
N ILE A 117 -13.45 -9.80 7.28
CA ILE A 117 -12.66 -9.62 6.06
C ILE A 117 -11.23 -10.08 6.29
N VAL A 118 -10.60 -9.63 7.39
CA VAL A 118 -9.20 -10.02 7.66
C VAL A 118 -9.12 -11.50 8.04
N LYS A 119 -10.08 -12.03 8.77
CA LYS A 119 -10.12 -13.47 9.10
C LYS A 119 -10.24 -14.33 7.85
N SER A 120 -11.11 -13.94 6.94
CA SER A 120 -11.30 -14.67 5.69
C SER A 120 -10.01 -14.74 4.87
N ALA A 121 -9.25 -13.66 4.86
CA ALA A 121 -8.00 -13.59 4.09
C ALA A 121 -6.91 -14.49 4.67
N THR A 122 -6.92 -14.77 5.97
CA THR A 122 -5.89 -15.57 6.65
C THR A 122 -6.32 -16.99 6.97
N SER A 123 -7.54 -17.39 6.64
CA SER A 123 -8.12 -18.67 7.05
C SER A 123 -7.73 -19.85 6.17
N GLU A 124 -6.76 -19.69 5.31
CA GLU A 124 -6.22 -20.82 4.54
C GLU A 124 -5.15 -21.56 5.32
#